data_1b420b076d21e31546fccc4803d39854
#
_entry.id   1b420b076d21e31546fccc4803d39854
#
_cell.length_a   1.000
_cell.length_b   1.000
_cell.length_c   1.000
_cell.angle_alpha   90.00
_cell.angle_beta   90.00
_cell.angle_gamma   90.00
#
_symmetry.space_group_name_H-M   'P 1'
#
loop_
_entity.id
_entity.type
_entity.pdbx_description
1 polymer ?
#
loop_
_entity_poly.entity_id
_entity_poly.type
_entity_poly.pdbx_seq_one_letter_code
_entity_poly.pdbx_strand_id
1 'polypeptide(L)'
;LINVDSRWDIFWIVDLFGNVGILIECDYEHGKKYKPPSLKELETRIAHNSEVGTTITFLLKEANYTEVFFEFCIGLIQSLEEVSNSGEVERRAVSYLWNWYRFLRGESDGALSNELQRGLIAELVFLKDVLSVSLGWSHAINFWTGPFGNPKDFAWGKHAVEVKSHLNDARPVIKISSEYQLDNRDIELLWLFVLGFQRGKPGSEGAMTLTELVLDISDSLEDSHPELIENFYEHLFAYGFSFEQDYQDYHWTWSKPRIFEVAEAFPKIEASRLPQGITKVNYNLSLRACEPFEYDVSILEGMINVK
;
A
#
# COMPACT_ATOMS: atom_id res chain seq x y z
N LEU A 1 -19.76 -18.55 -22.52
CA LEU A 1 -20.22 -17.28 -21.99
C LEU A 1 -21.05 -17.56 -20.74
N ILE A 2 -20.78 -16.90 -19.61
CA ILE A 2 -21.48 -17.14 -18.34
C ILE A 2 -22.82 -16.41 -18.31
N ASN A 3 -22.83 -15.16 -18.80
CA ASN A 3 -24.03 -14.34 -18.90
C ASN A 3 -24.08 -13.68 -20.28
N VAL A 4 -25.14 -13.95 -21.05
CA VAL A 4 -25.30 -13.40 -22.42
C VAL A 4 -25.57 -11.90 -22.39
N ASP A 5 -26.09 -11.38 -21.28
CA ASP A 5 -26.38 -9.96 -21.07
C ASP A 5 -25.23 -9.20 -20.39
N SER A 6 -24.13 -9.89 -20.04
CA SER A 6 -22.95 -9.25 -19.49
C SER A 6 -22.27 -8.35 -20.54
N ARG A 7 -21.79 -7.19 -20.10
CA ARG A 7 -21.00 -6.27 -20.94
C ARG A 7 -19.63 -6.87 -21.32
N TRP A 8 -19.14 -7.83 -20.54
CA TRP A 8 -17.81 -8.43 -20.66
C TRP A 8 -17.90 -9.88 -21.09
N ASP A 9 -16.98 -10.33 -21.92
CA ASP A 9 -16.87 -11.72 -22.32
C ASP A 9 -16.23 -12.55 -21.19
N ILE A 10 -17.08 -13.25 -20.45
CA ILE A 10 -16.69 -14.05 -19.29
C ILE A 10 -17.07 -15.52 -19.54
N PHE A 11 -16.10 -16.43 -19.37
CA PHE A 11 -16.25 -17.84 -19.66
C PHE A 11 -15.88 -18.72 -18.47
N TRP A 12 -16.67 -19.78 -18.23
CA TRP A 12 -16.18 -20.90 -17.45
C TRP A 12 -15.21 -21.70 -18.32
N ILE A 13 -14.07 -22.07 -17.74
CA ILE A 13 -13.05 -22.85 -18.42
C ILE A 13 -12.64 -24.06 -17.57
N VAL A 14 -12.10 -25.07 -18.25
CA VAL A 14 -11.41 -26.20 -17.63
C VAL A 14 -10.07 -26.34 -18.37
N ASP A 15 -8.99 -26.39 -17.64
CA ASP A 15 -7.68 -26.55 -18.23
C ASP A 15 -7.38 -28.03 -18.63
N LEU A 16 -6.23 -28.27 -19.23
CA LEU A 16 -5.82 -29.63 -19.65
C LEU A 16 -5.62 -30.61 -18.50
N PHE A 17 -5.51 -30.13 -17.28
CA PHE A 17 -5.33 -30.92 -16.06
C PHE A 17 -6.65 -31.14 -15.32
N GLY A 18 -7.77 -30.60 -15.82
CA GLY A 18 -9.10 -30.71 -15.20
C GLY A 18 -9.35 -29.62 -14.15
N ASN A 19 -8.52 -28.61 -14.01
CA ASN A 19 -8.73 -27.50 -13.10
C ASN A 19 -9.84 -26.60 -13.64
N VAL A 20 -10.83 -26.31 -12.81
CA VAL A 20 -11.91 -25.38 -13.18
C VAL A 20 -11.46 -23.93 -13.00
N GLY A 21 -11.98 -23.04 -13.83
CA GLY A 21 -11.60 -21.65 -13.77
C GLY A 21 -12.59 -20.71 -14.45
N ILE A 22 -12.30 -19.42 -14.32
CA ILE A 22 -13.00 -18.34 -15.02
C ILE A 22 -11.99 -17.59 -15.89
N LEU A 23 -12.40 -17.22 -17.09
CA LEU A 23 -11.65 -16.44 -18.06
C LEU A 23 -12.45 -15.19 -18.40
N ILE A 24 -11.81 -14.04 -18.38
CA ILE A 24 -12.36 -12.73 -18.69
C ILE A 24 -11.58 -12.15 -19.85
N GLU A 25 -12.26 -11.69 -20.89
CA GLU A 25 -11.66 -10.99 -22.02
C GLU A 25 -12.08 -9.52 -21.99
N CYS A 26 -11.11 -8.62 -22.19
CA CYS A 26 -11.34 -7.20 -22.28
C CYS A 26 -10.33 -6.55 -23.25
N ASP A 27 -10.56 -5.31 -23.64
CA ASP A 27 -9.66 -4.61 -24.51
C ASP A 27 -8.29 -4.39 -23.85
N TYR A 28 -7.25 -4.36 -24.68
CA TYR A 28 -5.92 -4.04 -24.21
C TYR A 28 -5.77 -2.53 -23.97
N GLU A 29 -5.44 -2.15 -22.73
CA GLU A 29 -5.07 -0.77 -22.42
C GLU A 29 -3.54 -0.66 -22.29
N HIS A 30 -2.94 0.19 -23.13
CA HIS A 30 -1.50 0.38 -23.13
C HIS A 30 -1.00 0.95 -21.79
N GLY A 31 0.07 0.37 -21.27
CA GLY A 31 0.83 0.90 -20.13
C GLY A 31 0.37 0.43 -18.76
N LYS A 32 -0.84 -0.11 -18.63
CA LYS A 32 -1.36 -0.54 -17.31
C LYS A 32 -1.27 -2.05 -17.14
N LYS A 33 -0.53 -2.48 -16.15
CA LYS A 33 -0.43 -3.88 -15.73
C LYS A 33 -0.61 -3.96 -14.22
N TYR A 34 -1.52 -4.80 -13.77
CA TYR A 34 -1.80 -5.03 -12.36
C TYR A 34 -1.29 -6.39 -11.93
N LYS A 35 -0.56 -6.45 -10.82
CA LYS A 35 -0.02 -7.71 -10.31
C LYS A 35 -0.99 -8.32 -9.31
N PRO A 36 -1.51 -9.54 -9.57
CA PRO A 36 -2.35 -10.25 -8.62
C PRO A 36 -1.53 -10.79 -7.45
N PRO A 37 -2.14 -10.99 -6.26
CA PRO A 37 -1.49 -11.68 -5.16
C PRO A 37 -1.19 -13.13 -5.54
N SER A 38 -0.12 -13.68 -4.97
CA SER A 38 0.19 -15.10 -5.10
C SER A 38 -0.62 -15.92 -4.10
N LEU A 39 -1.55 -16.72 -4.58
CA LEU A 39 -2.32 -17.69 -3.81
C LEU A 39 -1.87 -19.11 -4.15
N LYS A 40 -1.77 -19.96 -3.12
CA LYS A 40 -1.35 -21.35 -3.32
C LYS A 40 -2.39 -22.16 -4.06
N GLU A 41 -3.66 -21.91 -3.74
CA GLU A 41 -4.81 -22.66 -4.20
C GLU A 41 -5.42 -22.11 -5.50
N LEU A 42 -5.05 -20.87 -5.89
CA LEU A 42 -5.56 -20.16 -7.06
C LEU A 42 -4.43 -19.67 -7.94
N GLU A 43 -4.40 -20.11 -9.18
CA GLU A 43 -3.49 -19.59 -10.18
C GLU A 43 -4.14 -18.44 -10.94
N THR A 44 -3.49 -17.30 -10.97
CA THR A 44 -3.90 -16.14 -11.77
C THR A 44 -2.94 -15.93 -12.93
N ARG A 45 -3.49 -15.82 -14.14
CA ARG A 45 -2.74 -15.50 -15.36
C ARG A 45 -3.34 -14.28 -16.03
N ILE A 46 -2.52 -13.30 -16.35
CA ILE A 46 -2.91 -12.13 -17.12
C ILE A 46 -2.03 -12.12 -18.37
N ALA A 47 -2.66 -12.17 -19.53
CA ALA A 47 -1.98 -12.12 -20.82
C ALA A 47 -2.45 -10.89 -21.59
N HIS A 48 -1.50 -10.04 -21.97
CA HIS A 48 -1.74 -8.84 -22.75
C HIS A 48 -1.34 -9.08 -24.22
N ASN A 49 -2.24 -8.82 -25.13
CA ASN A 49 -1.99 -8.88 -26.56
C ASN A 49 -2.58 -7.63 -27.22
N SER A 50 -1.75 -6.82 -27.83
CA SER A 50 -2.14 -5.56 -28.48
C SER A 50 -3.12 -5.72 -29.66
N GLU A 51 -3.24 -6.94 -30.23
CA GLU A 51 -4.13 -7.22 -31.37
C GLU A 51 -5.44 -7.88 -30.93
N VAL A 52 -5.44 -8.60 -29.81
CA VAL A 52 -6.58 -9.44 -29.38
C VAL A 52 -7.24 -8.91 -28.12
N GLY A 53 -6.50 -8.19 -27.27
CA GLY A 53 -6.98 -7.71 -25.99
C GLY A 53 -6.24 -8.30 -24.80
N THR A 54 -6.77 -8.09 -23.61
CA THR A 54 -6.28 -8.65 -22.35
C THR A 54 -7.14 -9.84 -21.93
N THR A 55 -6.49 -10.91 -21.55
CA THR A 55 -7.15 -12.12 -21.02
C THR A 55 -6.72 -12.32 -19.57
N ILE A 56 -7.69 -12.38 -18.67
CA ILE A 56 -7.49 -12.62 -17.23
C ILE A 56 -8.07 -13.99 -16.90
N THR A 57 -7.26 -14.84 -16.31
CA THR A 57 -7.65 -16.22 -15.98
C THR A 57 -7.42 -16.49 -14.51
N PHE A 58 -8.42 -17.03 -13.84
CA PHE A 58 -8.34 -17.56 -12.48
C PHE A 58 -8.63 -19.05 -12.52
N LEU A 59 -7.66 -19.89 -12.11
CA LEU A 59 -7.74 -21.35 -12.12
C LEU A 59 -7.62 -21.89 -10.70
N LEU A 60 -8.61 -22.66 -10.27
CA LEU A 60 -8.58 -23.35 -8.98
C LEU A 60 -7.67 -24.58 -9.07
N LYS A 61 -6.64 -24.65 -8.23
CA LYS A 61 -5.70 -25.79 -8.23
C LYS A 61 -6.12 -26.95 -7.34
N GLU A 62 -6.94 -26.69 -6.33
CA GLU A 62 -7.37 -27.70 -5.36
C GLU A 62 -8.90 -27.79 -5.29
N ALA A 63 -9.47 -28.93 -5.68
CA ALA A 63 -10.93 -29.15 -5.76
C ALA A 63 -11.67 -28.97 -4.41
N ASN A 64 -10.96 -29.07 -3.28
CA ASN A 64 -11.56 -28.89 -1.96
C ASN A 64 -12.10 -27.47 -1.73
N TYR A 65 -11.67 -26.49 -2.52
CA TYR A 65 -12.08 -25.09 -2.42
C TYR A 65 -13.12 -24.68 -3.48
N THR A 66 -13.76 -25.64 -4.15
CA THR A 66 -14.68 -25.37 -5.27
C THR A 66 -15.83 -24.44 -4.87
N GLU A 67 -16.45 -24.64 -3.70
CA GLU A 67 -17.56 -23.80 -3.24
C GLU A 67 -17.10 -22.35 -3.01
N VAL A 68 -15.99 -22.17 -2.30
CA VAL A 68 -15.39 -20.84 -2.04
C VAL A 68 -14.98 -20.15 -3.35
N PHE A 69 -14.47 -20.93 -4.30
CA PHE A 69 -14.09 -20.39 -5.62
C PHE A 69 -15.31 -19.95 -6.43
N PHE A 70 -16.43 -20.65 -6.36
CA PHE A 70 -17.67 -20.21 -7.00
C PHE A 70 -18.20 -18.90 -6.39
N GLU A 71 -18.17 -18.76 -5.07
CA GLU A 71 -18.55 -17.50 -4.41
C GLU A 71 -17.63 -16.34 -4.85
N PHE A 72 -16.32 -16.59 -4.92
CA PHE A 72 -15.36 -15.63 -5.49
C PHE A 72 -15.76 -15.25 -6.91
N CYS A 73 -16.05 -16.21 -7.79
CA CYS A 73 -16.39 -15.92 -9.19
C CYS A 73 -17.71 -15.15 -9.31
N ILE A 74 -18.73 -15.46 -8.50
CA ILE A 74 -20.01 -14.74 -8.51
C ILE A 74 -19.80 -13.28 -8.13
N GLY A 75 -19.11 -13.02 -7.03
CA GLY A 75 -18.86 -11.67 -6.58
C GLY A 75 -17.95 -10.89 -7.55
N LEU A 76 -16.96 -11.55 -8.16
CA LEU A 76 -16.12 -10.95 -9.19
C LEU A 76 -16.97 -10.51 -10.39
N ILE A 77 -17.85 -11.39 -10.92
CA ILE A 77 -18.74 -11.05 -12.03
C ILE A 77 -19.62 -9.85 -11.67
N GLN A 78 -20.22 -9.84 -10.48
CA GLN A 78 -21.05 -8.72 -10.02
C GLN A 78 -20.24 -7.41 -9.95
N SER A 79 -19.01 -7.46 -9.45
CA SER A 79 -18.14 -6.28 -9.37
C SER A 79 -17.78 -5.73 -10.77
N LEU A 80 -17.65 -6.59 -11.77
CA LEU A 80 -17.36 -6.21 -13.14
C LEU A 80 -18.57 -5.59 -13.87
N GLU A 81 -19.80 -5.91 -13.48
CA GLU A 81 -21.01 -5.29 -14.07
C GLU A 81 -21.09 -3.78 -13.77
N GLU A 82 -20.46 -3.30 -12.71
CA GLU A 82 -20.37 -1.89 -12.35
C GLU A 82 -19.34 -1.11 -13.20
N VAL A 83 -18.44 -1.81 -13.86
CA VAL A 83 -17.36 -1.21 -14.65
C VAL A 83 -17.90 -0.75 -16.02
N SER A 84 -17.61 0.50 -16.37
CA SER A 84 -18.08 1.11 -17.63
C SER A 84 -17.04 1.12 -18.74
N ASN A 85 -15.75 1.00 -18.38
CA ASN A 85 -14.62 1.13 -19.28
C ASN A 85 -13.79 -0.17 -19.27
N SER A 86 -13.46 -0.67 -20.45
CA SER A 86 -12.65 -1.88 -20.64
C SER A 86 -11.29 -1.81 -19.92
N GLY A 87 -10.64 -0.65 -19.91
CA GLY A 87 -9.38 -0.46 -19.21
C GLY A 87 -9.46 -0.58 -17.68
N GLU A 88 -10.66 -0.54 -17.11
CA GLU A 88 -10.86 -0.74 -15.68
C GLU A 88 -11.09 -2.21 -15.28
N VAL A 89 -11.36 -3.09 -16.25
CA VAL A 89 -11.71 -4.50 -16.00
C VAL A 89 -10.56 -5.23 -15.31
N GLU A 90 -9.34 -5.10 -15.84
CA GLU A 90 -8.15 -5.72 -15.23
C GLU A 90 -7.92 -5.21 -13.80
N ARG A 91 -7.95 -3.88 -13.63
CA ARG A 91 -7.80 -3.26 -12.31
C ARG A 91 -8.84 -3.81 -11.31
N ARG A 92 -10.12 -3.83 -11.72
CA ARG A 92 -11.22 -4.31 -10.87
C ARG A 92 -11.04 -5.78 -10.51
N ALA A 93 -10.69 -6.63 -11.48
CA ALA A 93 -10.49 -8.05 -11.27
C ALA A 93 -9.32 -8.33 -10.29
N VAL A 94 -8.19 -7.64 -10.45
CA VAL A 94 -7.03 -7.78 -9.56
C VAL A 94 -7.33 -7.22 -8.18
N SER A 95 -7.98 -6.06 -8.07
CA SER A 95 -8.40 -5.49 -6.77
C SER A 95 -9.35 -6.41 -6.03
N TYR A 96 -10.32 -7.02 -6.75
CA TYR A 96 -11.25 -7.98 -6.15
C TYR A 96 -10.51 -9.20 -5.59
N LEU A 97 -9.52 -9.73 -6.33
CA LEU A 97 -8.70 -10.83 -5.83
C LEU A 97 -7.86 -10.43 -4.61
N TRP A 98 -7.32 -9.20 -4.55
CA TRP A 98 -6.61 -8.70 -3.38
C TRP A 98 -7.52 -8.59 -2.16
N ASN A 99 -8.77 -8.14 -2.33
CA ASN A 99 -9.76 -8.09 -1.24
C ASN A 99 -10.06 -9.49 -0.71
N TRP A 100 -10.23 -10.46 -1.60
CA TRP A 100 -10.41 -11.85 -1.22
C TRP A 100 -9.18 -12.43 -0.49
N TYR A 101 -8.00 -12.14 -0.97
CA TYR A 101 -6.75 -12.54 -0.31
C TYR A 101 -6.67 -12.02 1.13
N ARG A 102 -7.03 -10.75 1.35
CA ARG A 102 -7.06 -10.13 2.68
C ARG A 102 -8.15 -10.74 3.57
N PHE A 103 -9.35 -10.93 3.02
CA PHE A 103 -10.45 -11.58 3.73
C PHE A 103 -10.07 -12.99 4.23
N LEU A 104 -9.48 -13.83 3.38
CA LEU A 104 -9.02 -15.16 3.74
C LEU A 104 -7.94 -15.15 4.83
N ARG A 105 -7.18 -14.06 4.93
CA ARG A 105 -6.18 -13.86 6.00
C ARG A 105 -6.77 -13.28 7.29
N GLY A 106 -8.07 -13.01 7.33
CA GLY A 106 -8.75 -12.40 8.47
C GLY A 106 -8.46 -10.90 8.63
N GLU A 107 -8.02 -10.23 7.57
CA GLU A 107 -7.84 -8.80 7.51
C GLU A 107 -9.19 -8.13 7.18
N SER A 108 -9.52 -7.00 7.83
CA SER A 108 -10.87 -6.41 7.75
C SER A 108 -11.22 -5.91 6.34
N ASP A 109 -12.41 -6.30 5.87
CA ASP A 109 -13.03 -5.75 4.66
C ASP A 109 -13.59 -4.36 4.92
N GLY A 110 -12.90 -3.32 4.54
CA GLY A 110 -13.43 -1.97 4.66
C GLY A 110 -12.45 -0.90 4.21
N ALA A 111 -12.96 0.29 3.95
CA ALA A 111 -12.12 1.46 3.71
C ALA A 111 -11.16 1.67 4.90
N LEU A 112 -9.93 2.04 4.61
CA LEU A 112 -8.96 2.42 5.64
C LEU A 112 -9.57 3.48 6.56
N SER A 113 -9.45 3.28 7.87
CA SER A 113 -9.86 4.31 8.83
C SER A 113 -9.10 5.62 8.56
N ASN A 114 -9.64 6.74 9.03
CA ASN A 114 -8.99 8.05 8.88
C ASN A 114 -7.56 8.09 9.44
N GLU A 115 -7.28 7.30 10.48
CA GLU A 115 -5.95 7.17 11.06
C GLU A 115 -5.01 6.42 10.09
N LEU A 116 -5.48 5.30 9.52
CA LEU A 116 -4.73 4.51 8.53
C LEU A 116 -4.54 5.27 7.22
N GLN A 117 -5.55 6.02 6.74
CA GLN A 117 -5.40 6.89 5.57
C GLN A 117 -4.27 7.91 5.76
N ARG A 118 -4.25 8.63 6.90
CA ARG A 118 -3.17 9.58 7.21
C ARG A 118 -1.82 8.89 7.36
N GLY A 119 -1.78 7.68 7.93
CA GLY A 119 -0.58 6.86 8.00
C GLY A 119 -0.03 6.59 6.60
N LEU A 120 -0.87 6.03 5.73
CA LEU A 120 -0.48 5.73 4.35
C LEU A 120 -0.09 6.98 3.56
N ILE A 121 -0.84 8.09 3.68
CA ILE A 121 -0.47 9.36 3.03
C ILE A 121 0.92 9.82 3.52
N ALA A 122 1.22 9.73 4.82
CA ALA A 122 2.52 10.12 5.33
C ALA A 122 3.66 9.26 4.77
N GLU A 123 3.44 7.95 4.65
CA GLU A 123 4.41 7.05 4.02
C GLU A 123 4.58 7.34 2.53
N LEU A 124 3.47 7.60 1.80
CA LEU A 124 3.51 7.96 0.38
C LEU A 124 4.20 9.31 0.13
N VAL A 125 3.99 10.30 0.99
CA VAL A 125 4.70 11.58 0.93
C VAL A 125 6.20 11.37 1.18
N PHE A 126 6.58 10.56 2.16
CA PHE A 126 7.98 10.24 2.39
C PHE A 126 8.60 9.48 1.20
N LEU A 127 7.89 8.50 0.66
CA LEU A 127 8.29 7.75 -0.54
C LEU A 127 8.53 8.68 -1.73
N LYS A 128 7.53 9.55 -2.03
CA LYS A 128 7.54 10.42 -3.20
C LYS A 128 8.51 11.59 -3.07
N ASP A 129 8.40 12.36 -1.98
CA ASP A 129 9.06 13.65 -1.87
C ASP A 129 10.47 13.56 -1.27
N VAL A 130 10.83 12.42 -0.67
CA VAL A 130 12.13 12.22 -0.02
C VAL A 130 12.92 11.09 -0.67
N LEU A 131 12.41 9.85 -0.61
CA LEU A 131 13.19 8.70 -1.07
C LEU A 131 13.33 8.65 -2.58
N SER A 132 12.26 8.88 -3.33
CA SER A 132 12.32 8.82 -4.79
C SER A 132 13.23 9.89 -5.36
N VAL A 133 13.25 11.08 -4.74
CA VAL A 133 14.12 12.20 -5.13
C VAL A 133 15.59 11.89 -4.85
N SER A 134 15.87 11.22 -3.72
CA SER A 134 17.25 10.96 -3.27
C SER A 134 17.85 9.68 -3.88
N LEU A 135 17.04 8.64 -4.09
CA LEU A 135 17.49 7.28 -4.49
C LEU A 135 16.91 6.79 -5.82
N GLY A 136 15.91 7.50 -6.36
CA GLY A 136 15.10 7.02 -7.45
C GLY A 136 14.00 6.06 -7.01
N TRP A 137 12.97 5.94 -7.84
CA TRP A 137 11.74 5.19 -7.55
C TRP A 137 11.98 3.71 -7.23
N SER A 138 12.90 3.06 -7.94
CA SER A 138 13.17 1.63 -7.74
C SER A 138 13.61 1.32 -6.30
N HIS A 139 14.57 2.09 -5.77
CA HIS A 139 15.01 1.92 -4.38
C HIS A 139 13.93 2.36 -3.39
N ALA A 140 13.24 3.47 -3.66
CA ALA A 140 12.20 3.99 -2.78
C ALA A 140 11.10 2.97 -2.53
N ILE A 141 10.58 2.32 -3.58
CA ILE A 141 9.54 1.29 -3.46
C ILE A 141 10.08 0.04 -2.77
N ASN A 142 11.29 -0.44 -3.15
CA ASN A 142 11.86 -1.65 -2.56
C ASN A 142 12.19 -1.51 -1.07
N PHE A 143 12.47 -0.28 -0.59
CA PHE A 143 12.76 -0.01 0.80
C PHE A 143 11.50 0.23 1.64
N TRP A 144 10.34 0.34 1.03
CA TRP A 144 9.06 0.47 1.72
C TRP A 144 8.58 -0.89 2.23
N THR A 145 8.98 -1.23 3.45
CA THR A 145 8.81 -2.56 4.06
C THR A 145 7.64 -2.65 5.03
N GLY A 146 7.10 -1.50 5.49
CA GLY A 146 5.98 -1.43 6.42
C GLY A 146 4.75 -2.23 5.98
N PRO A 147 4.29 -2.16 4.73
CA PRO A 147 3.13 -2.90 4.24
C PRO A 147 3.23 -4.42 4.42
N PHE A 148 4.43 -4.96 4.47
CA PHE A 148 4.68 -6.41 4.65
C PHE A 148 4.93 -6.81 6.11
N GLY A 149 4.59 -5.93 7.07
CA GLY A 149 4.67 -6.23 8.50
C GLY A 149 6.06 -6.08 9.11
N ASN A 150 6.99 -5.42 8.42
CA ASN A 150 8.26 -5.03 9.04
C ASN A 150 7.98 -4.02 10.17
N PRO A 151 8.69 -4.07 11.29
CA PRO A 151 8.53 -3.10 12.38
C PRO A 151 8.93 -1.67 12.01
N LYS A 152 9.59 -1.45 10.89
CA LYS A 152 9.94 -0.15 10.33
C LYS A 152 9.22 0.04 9.00
N ASP A 153 8.76 1.26 8.73
CA ASP A 153 8.05 1.55 7.49
C ASP A 153 8.98 1.50 6.29
N PHE A 154 10.21 2.02 6.44
CA PHE A 154 11.25 1.93 5.42
C PHE A 154 12.54 1.39 6.02
N ALA A 155 13.21 0.48 5.29
CA ALA A 155 14.47 -0.11 5.72
C ALA A 155 15.40 -0.47 4.55
N TRP A 156 16.70 -0.13 4.70
CA TRP A 156 17.76 -0.53 3.74
C TRP A 156 19.09 -0.67 4.44
N GLY A 157 19.75 -1.79 4.25
CA GLY A 157 21.01 -2.10 4.92
C GLY A 157 20.87 -2.01 6.44
N LYS A 158 21.55 -1.04 7.05
CA LYS A 158 21.45 -0.74 8.50
C LYS A 158 20.76 0.59 8.79
N HIS A 159 20.03 1.11 7.83
CA HIS A 159 19.26 2.35 7.95
C HIS A 159 17.77 2.05 7.95
N ALA A 160 17.02 2.83 8.70
CA ALA A 160 15.57 2.71 8.71
C ALA A 160 14.89 4.05 9.01
N VAL A 161 13.63 4.14 8.59
CA VAL A 161 12.75 5.25 8.91
C VAL A 161 11.42 4.71 9.41
N GLU A 162 10.99 5.26 10.53
CA GLU A 162 9.63 5.12 11.05
C GLU A 162 8.85 6.37 10.68
N VAL A 163 7.67 6.21 10.11
CA VAL A 163 6.80 7.31 9.69
C VAL A 163 5.61 7.41 10.63
N LYS A 164 5.30 8.63 11.06
CA LYS A 164 4.15 8.90 11.93
C LYS A 164 3.34 10.07 11.43
N SER A 165 2.04 9.98 11.64
CA SER A 165 1.09 11.05 11.37
C SER A 165 0.41 11.53 12.65
N HIS A 166 0.06 12.82 12.72
CA HIS A 166 -0.80 13.37 13.77
C HIS A 166 -1.73 14.44 13.21
N LEU A 167 -2.78 14.77 13.95
CA LEU A 167 -3.62 15.92 13.64
C LEU A 167 -3.02 17.18 14.30
N ASN A 168 -3.05 18.30 13.56
CA ASN A 168 -2.51 19.59 14.03
C ASN A 168 -3.47 20.34 15.00
N ASP A 169 -4.34 19.62 15.71
CA ASP A 169 -5.49 20.20 16.40
C ASP A 169 -5.28 20.61 17.85
N ALA A 170 -4.27 20.10 18.57
CA ALA A 170 -4.08 20.54 19.96
C ALA A 170 -2.71 20.22 20.56
N ARG A 171 -2.27 18.98 20.55
CA ARG A 171 -1.02 18.55 21.17
C ARG A 171 -0.19 17.78 20.17
N PRO A 172 1.07 18.19 19.92
CA PRO A 172 1.97 17.47 19.02
C PRO A 172 2.43 16.16 19.69
N VAL A 173 1.56 15.15 19.64
CA VAL A 173 1.78 13.83 20.20
C VAL A 173 1.56 12.79 19.11
N ILE A 174 2.46 11.82 19.02
CA ILE A 174 2.35 10.67 18.14
C ILE A 174 2.22 9.38 18.95
N LYS A 175 1.54 8.39 18.38
CA LYS A 175 1.41 7.06 18.97
C LYS A 175 2.48 6.14 18.40
N ILE A 176 3.24 5.52 19.30
CA ILE A 176 4.14 4.43 18.98
C ILE A 176 3.40 3.12 19.30
N SER A 177 3.18 2.30 18.28
CA SER A 177 2.29 1.14 18.37
C SER A 177 2.99 -0.14 18.83
N SER A 178 4.33 -0.16 18.86
CA SER A 178 5.09 -1.26 19.42
C SER A 178 6.47 -0.81 19.90
N GLU A 179 7.01 -1.56 20.84
CA GLU A 179 8.38 -1.41 21.37
C GLU A 179 9.48 -1.57 20.32
N TYR A 180 9.11 -2.12 19.15
CA TYR A 180 10.06 -2.37 18.05
C TYR A 180 10.18 -1.19 17.09
N GLN A 181 9.21 -0.27 17.03
CA GLN A 181 9.20 0.82 16.05
C GLN A 181 10.36 1.80 16.21
N LEU A 182 10.74 2.11 17.45
CA LEU A 182 11.87 3.01 17.75
C LEU A 182 13.07 2.27 18.38
N ASP A 183 13.07 0.95 18.40
CA ASP A 183 14.23 0.15 18.78
C ASP A 183 15.26 0.17 17.63
N ASN A 184 16.45 0.66 17.92
CA ASN A 184 17.53 0.81 16.95
C ASN A 184 18.64 -0.25 17.10
N ARG A 185 18.37 -1.38 17.77
CA ARG A 185 19.31 -2.50 17.77
C ARG A 185 19.51 -3.00 16.34
N ASP A 186 20.74 -3.25 15.98
CA ASP A 186 21.14 -3.70 14.63
C ASP A 186 20.92 -2.65 13.52
N ILE A 187 20.48 -1.43 13.88
CA ILE A 187 20.30 -0.29 12.98
C ILE A 187 21.34 0.78 13.35
N GLU A 188 22.15 1.20 12.41
CA GLU A 188 23.15 2.25 12.62
C GLU A 188 22.50 3.64 12.65
N LEU A 189 21.45 3.82 11.83
CA LEU A 189 20.77 5.10 11.70
C LEU A 189 19.26 4.89 11.57
N LEU A 190 18.53 5.27 12.61
CA LEU A 190 17.07 5.26 12.63
C LEU A 190 16.53 6.67 12.67
N TRP A 191 15.62 6.97 11.78
CA TRP A 191 14.91 8.25 11.71
C TRP A 191 13.44 8.08 12.05
N LEU A 192 12.88 9.10 12.68
CA LEU A 192 11.45 9.27 12.87
C LEU A 192 10.99 10.44 11.99
N PHE A 193 10.23 10.15 10.93
CA PHE A 193 9.61 11.13 10.05
C PHE A 193 8.17 11.37 10.51
N VAL A 194 7.79 12.64 10.68
CA VAL A 194 6.48 13.01 11.23
C VAL A 194 5.81 14.03 10.33
N LEU A 195 4.56 13.72 9.95
CA LEU A 195 3.71 14.59 9.15
C LEU A 195 2.45 15.00 9.94
N GLY A 196 2.24 16.31 10.06
CA GLY A 196 1.06 16.89 10.71
C GLY A 196 -0.05 17.16 9.72
N PHE A 197 -1.27 16.70 10.00
CA PHE A 197 -2.42 16.79 9.11
C PHE A 197 -3.50 17.74 9.60
N GLN A 198 -4.21 18.34 8.65
CA GLN A 198 -5.45 19.08 8.87
C GLN A 198 -6.50 18.61 7.87
N ARG A 199 -7.77 18.70 8.24
CA ARG A 199 -8.87 18.49 7.30
C ARG A 199 -8.91 19.63 6.29
N GLY A 200 -8.76 19.30 5.02
CA GLY A 200 -8.98 20.19 3.88
C GLY A 200 -10.44 20.18 3.44
N LYS A 201 -10.80 21.16 2.63
CA LYS A 201 -12.08 21.15 1.89
C LYS A 201 -11.81 20.70 0.45
N PRO A 202 -12.75 20.01 -0.23
CA PRO A 202 -12.64 19.72 -1.64
C PRO A 202 -12.28 20.98 -2.46
N GLY A 203 -11.27 20.88 -3.32
CA GLY A 203 -10.80 22.00 -4.15
C GLY A 203 -9.98 23.08 -3.44
N SER A 204 -9.66 22.93 -2.15
CA SER A 204 -8.69 23.82 -1.47
C SER A 204 -7.28 23.53 -1.95
N GLU A 205 -6.46 24.57 -2.04
CA GLU A 205 -5.05 24.44 -2.41
C GLU A 205 -4.30 23.45 -1.50
N GLY A 206 -3.61 22.47 -2.10
CA GLY A 206 -2.86 21.44 -1.41
C GLY A 206 -3.70 20.39 -0.66
N ALA A 207 -5.04 20.42 -0.79
CA ALA A 207 -5.90 19.39 -0.22
C ALA A 207 -6.05 18.22 -1.20
N MET A 208 -5.71 17.01 -0.74
CA MET A 208 -5.79 15.79 -1.55
C MET A 208 -6.48 14.68 -0.77
N THR A 209 -7.16 13.79 -1.49
CA THR A 209 -7.61 12.50 -0.98
C THR A 209 -6.47 11.48 -1.07
N LEU A 210 -6.61 10.35 -0.38
CA LEU A 210 -5.67 9.25 -0.51
C LEU A 210 -5.60 8.74 -1.97
N THR A 211 -6.76 8.60 -2.63
CA THR A 211 -6.83 8.14 -4.02
C THR A 211 -6.11 9.10 -4.97
N GLU A 212 -6.31 10.41 -4.81
CA GLU A 212 -5.62 11.42 -5.65
C GLU A 212 -4.10 11.34 -5.51
N LEU A 213 -3.57 11.16 -4.28
CA LEU A 213 -2.13 11.00 -4.07
C LEU A 213 -1.61 9.69 -4.70
N VAL A 214 -2.35 8.58 -4.56
CA VAL A 214 -1.99 7.30 -5.18
C VAL A 214 -1.94 7.44 -6.71
N LEU A 215 -2.94 8.09 -7.32
CA LEU A 215 -2.98 8.32 -8.77
C LEU A 215 -1.83 9.22 -9.23
N ASP A 216 -1.52 10.29 -8.51
CA ASP A 216 -0.42 11.21 -8.82
C ASP A 216 0.95 10.50 -8.80
N ILE A 217 1.16 9.58 -7.85
CA ILE A 217 2.37 8.73 -7.84
C ILE A 217 2.36 7.74 -9.00
N SER A 218 1.22 7.12 -9.28
CA SER A 218 1.06 6.17 -10.37
C SER A 218 1.35 6.82 -11.73
N ASP A 219 0.80 8.00 -11.99
CA ASP A 219 1.05 8.77 -13.21
C ASP A 219 2.55 9.09 -13.35
N SER A 220 3.20 9.50 -12.25
CA SER A 220 4.65 9.77 -12.23
C SER A 220 5.50 8.53 -12.54
N LEU A 221 5.04 7.35 -12.08
CA LEU A 221 5.70 6.07 -12.38
C LEU A 221 5.43 5.63 -13.81
N GLU A 222 4.21 5.79 -14.32
CA GLU A 222 3.86 5.45 -15.71
C GLU A 222 4.72 6.21 -16.72
N ASP A 223 4.95 7.49 -16.45
CA ASP A 223 5.75 8.36 -17.31
C ASP A 223 7.25 8.03 -17.29
N SER A 224 7.79 7.61 -16.15
CA SER A 224 9.24 7.48 -15.95
C SER A 224 9.74 6.04 -15.71
N HIS A 225 8.93 5.19 -15.07
CA HIS A 225 9.30 3.85 -14.60
C HIS A 225 8.11 2.88 -14.63
N PRO A 226 7.49 2.63 -15.81
CA PRO A 226 6.29 1.80 -15.90
C PRO A 226 6.48 0.37 -15.35
N GLU A 227 7.72 -0.13 -15.34
CA GLU A 227 8.06 -1.43 -14.78
C GLU A 227 7.89 -1.53 -13.25
N LEU A 228 7.78 -0.39 -12.56
CA LEU A 228 7.66 -0.33 -11.10
C LEU A 228 6.20 -0.24 -10.62
N ILE A 229 5.25 0.03 -11.48
CA ILE A 229 3.84 0.22 -11.13
C ILE A 229 3.26 -1.00 -10.42
N GLU A 230 3.54 -2.20 -10.94
CA GLU A 230 3.07 -3.44 -10.33
C GLU A 230 3.56 -3.58 -8.89
N ASN A 231 4.84 -3.29 -8.66
CA ASN A 231 5.45 -3.36 -7.33
C ASN A 231 4.84 -2.30 -6.39
N PHE A 232 4.61 -1.09 -6.87
CA PHE A 232 3.95 -0.04 -6.11
C PHE A 232 2.53 -0.45 -5.67
N TYR A 233 1.72 -0.98 -6.58
CA TYR A 233 0.38 -1.47 -6.25
C TYR A 233 0.40 -2.67 -5.29
N GLU A 234 1.37 -3.58 -5.41
CA GLU A 234 1.55 -4.67 -4.46
C GLU A 234 1.72 -4.16 -3.02
N HIS A 235 2.53 -3.11 -2.83
CA HIS A 235 2.71 -2.47 -1.53
C HIS A 235 1.42 -1.79 -1.02
N LEU A 236 0.73 -1.05 -1.89
CA LEU A 236 -0.53 -0.40 -1.54
C LEU A 236 -1.60 -1.40 -1.08
N PHE A 237 -1.76 -2.49 -1.85
CA PHE A 237 -2.74 -3.52 -1.52
C PHE A 237 -2.34 -4.30 -0.25
N ALA A 238 -1.04 -4.56 -0.04
CA ALA A 238 -0.55 -5.16 1.20
C ALA A 238 -0.80 -4.25 2.41
N TYR A 239 -0.72 -2.92 2.26
CA TYR A 239 -1.10 -1.96 3.31
C TYR A 239 -2.60 -1.99 3.61
N GLY A 240 -3.41 -2.36 2.63
CA GLY A 240 -4.86 -2.40 2.73
C GLY A 240 -5.60 -1.33 1.93
N PHE A 241 -4.93 -0.63 1.06
CA PHE A 241 -5.59 0.26 0.11
C PHE A 241 -6.40 -0.55 -0.91
N SER A 242 -7.53 0.00 -1.36
CA SER A 242 -8.33 -0.55 -2.45
C SER A 242 -8.93 0.57 -3.27
N PHE A 243 -8.87 0.48 -4.59
CA PHE A 243 -9.55 1.41 -5.49
C PHE A 243 -11.08 1.32 -5.46
N GLU A 244 -11.62 0.22 -4.91
CA GLU A 244 -13.07 0.03 -4.76
C GLU A 244 -13.64 0.80 -3.59
N GLN A 245 -12.79 1.17 -2.64
CA GLN A 245 -13.20 1.91 -1.47
C GLN A 245 -13.27 3.41 -1.77
N ASP A 246 -14.29 4.05 -1.22
CA ASP A 246 -14.45 5.49 -1.34
C ASP A 246 -13.62 6.22 -0.27
N TYR A 247 -12.60 6.94 -0.73
CA TYR A 247 -11.77 7.81 0.12
C TYR A 247 -12.08 9.30 -0.12
N GLN A 248 -13.14 9.63 -0.87
CA GLN A 248 -13.52 11.00 -1.25
C GLN A 248 -14.02 11.84 -0.07
N ASP A 249 -14.50 11.20 0.99
CA ASP A 249 -15.02 11.89 2.18
C ASP A 249 -13.99 12.73 2.91
N TYR A 250 -12.70 12.45 2.71
CA TYR A 250 -11.61 13.05 3.47
C TYR A 250 -10.52 13.61 2.57
N HIS A 251 -10.53 14.93 2.45
CA HIS A 251 -9.41 15.68 1.89
C HIS A 251 -8.46 16.09 3.00
N TRP A 252 -7.19 15.90 2.78
CA TRP A 252 -6.14 16.18 3.75
C TRP A 252 -5.18 17.23 3.21
N THR A 253 -4.81 18.17 4.07
CA THR A 253 -3.64 19.03 3.89
C THR A 253 -2.61 18.66 4.96
N TRP A 254 -1.33 18.85 4.68
CA TRP A 254 -0.28 18.56 5.64
C TRP A 254 0.73 19.68 5.76
N SER A 255 1.36 19.75 6.92
CA SER A 255 2.40 20.73 7.23
C SER A 255 3.75 20.29 6.64
N LYS A 256 4.76 21.19 6.68
CA LYS A 256 6.14 20.80 6.43
C LYS A 256 6.51 19.61 7.32
N PRO A 257 7.11 18.56 6.77
CA PRO A 257 7.50 17.38 7.55
C PRO A 257 8.57 17.73 8.57
N ARG A 258 8.59 16.99 9.66
CA ARG A 258 9.63 17.03 10.69
C ARG A 258 10.37 15.72 10.72
N ILE A 259 11.68 15.74 10.94
CA ILE A 259 12.50 14.54 11.04
C ILE A 259 13.39 14.60 12.28
N PHE A 260 13.51 13.45 12.96
CA PHE A 260 14.24 13.30 14.21
C PHE A 260 15.17 12.10 14.13
N GLU A 261 16.41 12.27 14.58
CA GLU A 261 17.33 11.15 14.75
C GLU A 261 16.95 10.36 16.01
N VAL A 262 16.71 9.07 15.89
CA VAL A 262 16.42 8.18 17.03
C VAL A 262 17.73 7.71 17.64
N ALA A 263 18.49 8.65 18.19
CA ALA A 263 19.76 8.40 18.89
C ALA A 263 19.56 7.65 20.21
N GLU A 264 20.66 7.34 20.93
CA GLU A 264 20.60 6.63 22.21
C GLU A 264 19.78 7.39 23.26
N ALA A 265 19.95 8.71 23.35
CA ALA A 265 19.24 9.59 24.29
C ALA A 265 17.82 9.98 23.84
N PHE A 266 17.37 9.53 22.67
CA PHE A 266 16.02 9.80 22.17
C PHE A 266 14.97 9.21 23.11
N PRO A 267 13.83 9.91 23.38
CA PRO A 267 12.78 9.42 24.27
C PRO A 267 12.01 8.24 23.63
N LYS A 268 12.50 7.03 23.83
CA LYS A 268 11.96 5.78 23.27
C LYS A 268 11.91 4.67 24.30
N ILE A 269 11.08 3.67 24.04
CA ILE A 269 11.07 2.38 24.72
C ILE A 269 11.73 1.36 23.80
N GLU A 270 12.75 0.66 24.30
CA GLU A 270 13.44 -0.41 23.57
C GLU A 270 13.00 -1.78 24.09
N ALA A 271 12.71 -2.71 23.19
CA ALA A 271 12.28 -4.06 23.54
C ALA A 271 13.26 -4.79 24.49
N SER A 272 14.56 -4.54 24.31
CA SER A 272 15.62 -5.15 25.16
C SER A 272 15.65 -4.67 26.60
N ARG A 273 15.11 -3.49 26.85
CA ARG A 273 15.10 -2.87 28.20
C ARG A 273 13.78 -3.14 28.95
N LEU A 274 12.83 -3.85 28.31
CA LEU A 274 11.59 -4.22 28.97
C LEU A 274 11.84 -5.34 30.01
N PRO A 275 11.16 -5.29 31.18
CA PRO A 275 11.14 -6.39 32.10
C PRO A 275 10.62 -7.67 31.45
N GLN A 276 11.15 -8.82 31.89
CA GLN A 276 10.72 -10.13 31.38
C GLN A 276 9.19 -10.30 31.52
N GLY A 277 8.53 -10.73 30.47
CA GLY A 277 7.08 -10.94 30.42
C GLY A 277 6.26 -9.72 29.99
N ILE A 278 6.86 -8.55 29.79
CA ILE A 278 6.18 -7.38 29.21
C ILE A 278 6.37 -7.40 27.69
N THR A 279 5.26 -7.39 26.97
CA THR A 279 5.20 -7.41 25.50
C THR A 279 4.05 -6.53 24.98
N LYS A 280 4.04 -6.21 23.71
CA LYS A 280 3.00 -5.40 23.04
C LYS A 280 2.85 -4.02 23.69
N VAL A 281 3.96 -3.38 23.99
CA VAL A 281 3.99 -2.04 24.56
C VAL A 281 3.64 -1.01 23.51
N ASN A 282 2.62 -0.20 23.78
CA ASN A 282 2.33 1.00 23.01
C ASN A 282 2.36 2.22 23.93
N TYR A 283 2.75 3.37 23.39
CA TYR A 283 2.86 4.61 24.16
C TYR A 283 2.70 5.85 23.30
N ASN A 284 2.41 6.96 23.95
CA ASN A 284 2.35 8.25 23.29
C ASN A 284 3.67 9.01 23.51
N LEU A 285 4.19 9.56 22.42
CA LEU A 285 5.43 10.34 22.42
C LEU A 285 5.14 11.80 22.10
N SER A 286 5.56 12.71 22.98
CA SER A 286 5.46 14.14 22.78
C SER A 286 6.52 14.62 21.80
N LEU A 287 6.14 15.28 20.72
CA LEU A 287 7.10 15.83 19.75
C LEU A 287 7.98 16.95 20.33
N ARG A 288 7.52 17.63 21.40
CA ARG A 288 8.36 18.57 22.13
C ARG A 288 9.57 17.91 22.79
N ALA A 289 9.42 16.66 23.26
CA ALA A 289 10.53 15.91 23.83
C ALA A 289 11.53 15.46 22.76
N CYS A 290 11.12 15.45 21.49
CA CYS A 290 11.95 15.07 20.35
C CYS A 290 12.73 16.25 19.73
N GLU A 291 12.37 17.50 20.05
CA GLU A 291 12.99 18.72 19.47
C GLU A 291 14.52 18.75 19.55
N PRO A 292 15.18 18.28 20.61
CA PRO A 292 16.66 18.25 20.65
C PRO A 292 17.31 17.34 19.59
N PHE A 293 16.52 16.46 18.96
CA PHE A 293 16.96 15.48 17.95
C PHE A 293 16.42 15.81 16.55
N GLU A 294 15.87 17.02 16.38
CA GLU A 294 15.28 17.44 15.11
C GLU A 294 16.36 17.92 14.14
N TYR A 295 16.22 17.50 12.89
CA TYR A 295 17.08 17.90 11.78
C TYR A 295 16.23 18.48 10.63
N ASP A 296 16.88 19.15 9.70
CA ASP A 296 16.23 19.49 8.43
C ASP A 296 16.12 18.24 7.56
N VAL A 297 15.00 18.08 6.85
CA VAL A 297 14.73 16.90 6.02
C VAL A 297 15.79 16.71 4.93
N SER A 298 16.43 17.78 4.48
CA SER A 298 17.53 17.72 3.50
C SER A 298 18.74 16.91 3.97
N ILE A 299 18.86 16.62 5.28
CA ILE A 299 19.91 15.74 5.80
C ILE A 299 19.84 14.34 5.20
N LEU A 300 18.63 13.87 4.88
CA LEU A 300 18.43 12.57 4.26
C LEU A 300 19.02 12.49 2.86
N GLU A 301 18.99 13.57 2.08
CA GLU A 301 19.58 13.64 0.74
C GLU A 301 21.09 13.34 0.75
N GLY A 302 21.79 13.77 1.80
CA GLY A 302 23.23 13.53 1.95
C GLY A 302 23.59 12.16 2.51
N MET A 303 22.71 11.54 3.31
CA MET A 303 22.97 10.26 4.00
C MET A 303 22.61 9.04 3.17
N ILE A 304 21.68 9.18 2.25
CA ILE A 304 21.19 8.11 1.39
C ILE A 304 22.22 7.79 0.27
N ASN A 305 23.14 8.69 -0.02
CA ASN A 305 24.22 8.51 -1.00
C ASN A 305 25.43 7.71 -0.51
N VAL A 306 25.39 7.10 0.66
CA VAL A 306 26.45 6.20 1.13
C VAL A 306 26.25 4.82 0.49
N LYS A 307 27.17 4.51 -0.42
CA LYS A 307 27.31 3.23 -1.16
C LYS A 307 27.47 2.04 -0.22
#